data_0e4755e7f24b52bfc90e73d3b7b718da
#
_entry.id   0e4755e7f24b52bfc90e73d3b7b718da
#
_cell.length_a   1.000
_cell.length_b   1.000
_cell.length_c   1.000
_cell.angle_alpha   90.00
_cell.angle_beta   90.00
_cell.angle_gamma   90.00
#
_symmetry.space_group_name_H-M   'P 1'
#
loop_
_entity.id
_entity.type
_entity.pdbx_description
1 polymer ?
#
loop_
_entity_poly.entity_id
_entity_poly.type
_entity_poly.pdbx_seq_one_letter_code
_entity_poly.pdbx_strand_id
1 'polypeptide(L)'
;DINLLLGEIFGLNVSMTESSTELNVVTVIGAKPSKFNMLKTGATTNISGEQMTKLPTINRNISDIARVSPYTNGMSFSGGDGRSTNFTVDGSNFNNNFGLSSNLPGGGNPISLDAIEEVQVVIAPFDVRQTNFIGGGINAITKSGTNTLKASAYTYFTNQNMRGNKIGDHDFGDRPEESNSIYGFTLGGPIIKNKLFFFGNLEYEKTPQQVIRWRASTNGVSDQQTISRVTESDLQTVSDFLRN
;
A
#
# COMPACT_ATOMS: atom_id res chain seq x y z
N ASP A 1 6.17 26.77 -10.30
CA ASP A 1 6.59 25.61 -9.49
C ASP A 1 6.83 24.43 -10.42
N ILE A 2 7.99 23.81 -10.30
CA ILE A 2 8.36 22.61 -11.05
C ILE A 2 8.17 21.43 -10.12
N ASN A 3 7.37 20.46 -10.55
CA ASN A 3 7.14 19.23 -9.81
C ASN A 3 7.99 18.13 -10.44
N LEU A 4 8.98 17.63 -9.69
CA LEU A 4 9.88 16.56 -10.12
C LEU A 4 9.42 15.25 -9.53
N LEU A 5 9.16 14.26 -10.38
CA LEU A 5 8.79 12.91 -10.00
C LEU A 5 10.04 12.02 -9.87
N LEU A 6 9.95 11.00 -9.03
CA LEU A 6 11.04 10.05 -8.79
C LEU A 6 11.47 9.35 -10.10
N GLY A 7 12.76 9.35 -10.37
CA GLY A 7 13.35 8.72 -11.56
C GLY A 7 12.99 9.37 -12.90
N GLU A 8 12.38 10.55 -12.89
CA GLU A 8 12.21 11.35 -14.10
C GLU A 8 13.41 12.26 -14.33
N ILE A 9 13.87 12.31 -15.59
CA ILE A 9 14.87 13.28 -16.02
C ILE A 9 14.11 14.49 -16.60
N PHE A 10 14.21 15.61 -15.91
CA PHE A 10 13.60 16.86 -16.35
C PHE A 10 14.65 17.75 -16.99
N GLY A 11 14.53 18.00 -18.29
CA GLY A 11 15.38 18.92 -19.02
C GLY A 11 14.81 20.33 -18.92
N LEU A 12 15.46 21.20 -18.15
CA LEU A 12 15.10 22.60 -18.04
C LEU A 12 16.11 23.46 -18.83
N ASN A 13 15.69 23.98 -19.99
CA ASN A 13 16.44 24.97 -20.75
C ASN A 13 15.91 26.36 -20.39
N VAL A 14 16.68 27.13 -19.66
CA VAL A 14 16.36 28.52 -19.30
C VAL A 14 17.22 29.45 -20.12
N SER A 15 16.60 30.29 -20.96
CA SER A 15 17.27 31.41 -21.61
C SER A 15 17.04 32.66 -20.76
N MET A 16 18.11 33.20 -20.19
CA MET A 16 18.06 34.47 -19.49
C MET A 16 18.44 35.58 -20.41
N THR A 17 17.56 36.58 -20.58
CA THR A 17 17.87 37.85 -21.24
C THR A 17 18.11 38.90 -20.17
N GLU A 18 19.21 39.66 -20.28
CA GLU A 18 19.40 40.84 -19.46
C GLU A 18 18.27 41.84 -19.76
N SER A 19 17.39 42.06 -18.80
CA SER A 19 16.39 43.11 -18.89
C SER A 19 16.29 43.82 -17.54
N SER A 20 16.53 45.08 -17.53
CA SER A 20 16.34 45.98 -16.38
C SER A 20 14.89 46.48 -16.23
N THR A 21 13.92 45.79 -16.83
CA THR A 21 12.53 46.17 -16.79
C THR A 21 11.80 45.23 -15.79
N GLU A 22 11.03 45.78 -14.90
CA GLU A 22 10.14 45.01 -14.02
C GLU A 22 9.20 44.13 -14.87
N LEU A 23 9.46 42.84 -14.87
CA LEU A 23 8.64 41.88 -15.61
C LEU A 23 7.49 41.43 -14.71
N ASN A 24 6.30 41.52 -15.23
CA ASN A 24 5.14 40.78 -14.68
C ASN A 24 5.48 39.29 -14.58
N VAL A 25 5.02 38.66 -13.53
CA VAL A 25 5.25 37.25 -13.24
C VAL A 25 5.02 36.40 -14.50
N VAL A 26 6.11 35.89 -15.10
CA VAL A 26 6.02 34.91 -16.18
C VAL A 26 5.80 33.56 -15.54
N THR A 27 4.56 33.05 -15.61
CA THR A 27 4.25 31.69 -15.25
C THR A 27 4.81 30.78 -16.35
N VAL A 28 5.99 30.20 -16.11
CA VAL A 28 6.49 29.14 -16.98
C VAL A 28 5.63 27.89 -16.72
N ILE A 29 4.68 27.64 -17.61
CA ILE A 29 3.95 26.37 -17.64
C ILE A 29 4.92 25.37 -18.26
N GLY A 30 5.60 24.59 -17.42
CA GLY A 30 6.36 23.44 -17.88
C GLY A 30 5.44 22.51 -18.68
N ALA A 31 5.86 22.14 -19.88
CA ALA A 31 5.11 21.16 -20.66
C ALA A 31 4.90 19.92 -19.80
N LYS A 32 3.63 19.46 -19.70
CA LYS A 32 3.35 18.16 -19.04
C LYS A 32 4.29 17.11 -19.62
N PRO A 33 5.01 16.36 -18.78
CA PRO A 33 5.89 15.34 -19.29
C PRO A 33 5.10 14.41 -20.20
N SER A 34 5.53 14.29 -21.44
CA SER A 34 4.91 13.37 -22.40
C SER A 34 5.06 11.96 -21.86
N LYS A 35 4.00 11.15 -21.94
CA LYS A 35 4.06 9.72 -21.62
C LYS A 35 5.15 8.97 -22.40
N PHE A 36 5.62 9.55 -23.49
CA PHE A 36 6.68 9.06 -24.37
C PHE A 36 7.96 9.90 -24.24
N ASN A 37 8.45 10.12 -23.03
CA ASN A 37 9.73 10.75 -22.83
C ASN A 37 10.85 9.77 -23.20
N MET A 38 11.66 10.10 -24.22
CA MET A 38 12.80 9.26 -24.66
C MET A 38 13.90 9.11 -23.60
N LEU A 39 13.84 9.90 -22.54
CA LEU A 39 14.78 9.83 -21.40
C LEU A 39 14.34 8.81 -20.33
N LYS A 40 13.11 8.26 -20.42
CA LYS A 40 12.68 7.21 -19.51
C LYS A 40 13.22 5.86 -19.96
N THR A 41 14.05 5.26 -19.14
CA THR A 41 14.57 3.91 -19.34
C THR A 41 13.73 2.91 -18.56
N GLY A 42 13.03 2.00 -19.26
CA GLY A 42 12.18 0.99 -18.65
C GLY A 42 10.71 1.43 -18.45
N ALA A 43 9.86 0.49 -18.07
CA ALA A 43 8.45 0.72 -17.79
C ALA A 43 8.31 1.16 -16.31
N THR A 44 8.08 2.44 -16.10
CA THR A 44 7.84 3.01 -14.76
C THR A 44 6.46 3.62 -14.69
N THR A 45 5.77 3.41 -13.58
CA THR A 45 4.49 4.05 -13.25
C THR A 45 4.69 4.83 -11.95
N ASN A 46 4.58 6.15 -12.01
CA ASN A 46 4.67 7.01 -10.85
C ASN A 46 3.27 7.42 -10.41
N ILE A 47 3.01 7.34 -9.12
CA ILE A 47 1.72 7.61 -8.49
C ILE A 47 1.97 8.59 -7.36
N SER A 48 1.49 9.82 -7.52
CA SER A 48 1.64 10.85 -6.49
C SER A 48 0.68 10.64 -5.32
N GLY A 49 0.98 11.25 -4.16
CA GLY A 49 0.12 11.22 -2.98
C GLY A 49 -1.30 11.70 -3.28
N GLU A 50 -1.45 12.72 -4.10
CA GLU A 50 -2.78 13.21 -4.52
C GLU A 50 -3.54 12.18 -5.36
N GLN A 51 -2.86 11.44 -6.22
CA GLN A 51 -3.48 10.36 -6.98
C GLN A 51 -3.86 9.19 -6.07
N MET A 52 -2.99 8.84 -5.11
CA MET A 52 -3.27 7.76 -4.14
C MET A 52 -4.53 8.03 -3.32
N THR A 53 -4.78 9.26 -2.90
CA THR A 53 -6.00 9.62 -2.16
C THR A 53 -7.28 9.51 -2.98
N LYS A 54 -7.18 9.57 -4.31
CA LYS A 54 -8.31 9.46 -5.25
C LYS A 54 -8.57 8.02 -5.71
N LEU A 55 -7.62 7.10 -5.46
CA LEU A 55 -7.76 5.71 -5.86
C LEU A 55 -8.69 4.97 -4.90
N PRO A 56 -9.70 4.24 -5.41
CA PRO A 56 -10.54 3.41 -4.58
C PRO A 56 -9.75 2.18 -4.13
N THR A 57 -9.34 2.15 -2.89
CA THR A 57 -8.67 1.01 -2.27
C THR A 57 -9.57 0.38 -1.22
N ILE A 58 -9.61 -0.95 -1.14
CA ILE A 58 -10.44 -1.66 -0.15
C ILE A 58 -9.70 -1.76 1.18
N ASN A 59 -8.44 -2.16 1.13
CA ASN A 59 -7.62 -2.43 2.32
C ASN A 59 -6.55 -1.36 2.57
N ARG A 60 -6.50 -0.32 1.77
CA ARG A 60 -5.50 0.76 1.86
C ARG A 60 -4.07 0.25 1.94
N ASN A 61 -3.75 -0.76 1.16
CA ASN A 61 -2.42 -1.32 1.17
C ASN A 61 -1.64 -0.95 -0.11
N ILE A 62 -0.32 -1.07 -0.03
CA ILE A 62 0.58 -0.68 -1.13
C ILE A 62 0.34 -1.52 -2.39
N SER A 63 -0.11 -2.76 -2.24
CA SER A 63 -0.43 -3.63 -3.38
C SER A 63 -1.65 -3.15 -4.16
N ASP A 64 -2.60 -2.49 -3.51
CA ASP A 64 -3.76 -1.88 -4.19
C ASP A 64 -3.31 -0.69 -5.03
N ILE A 65 -2.34 0.07 -4.54
CA ILE A 65 -1.74 1.19 -5.30
C ILE A 65 -0.93 0.66 -6.49
N ALA A 66 -0.17 -0.41 -6.30
CA ALA A 66 0.62 -1.02 -7.36
C ALA A 66 -0.24 -1.48 -8.55
N ARG A 67 -1.49 -1.87 -8.33
CA ARG A 67 -2.45 -2.29 -9.39
C ARG A 67 -2.78 -1.22 -10.42
N VAL A 68 -2.43 0.03 -10.19
CA VAL A 68 -2.53 1.09 -11.21
C VAL A 68 -1.59 0.81 -12.39
N SER A 69 -0.49 0.11 -12.16
CA SER A 69 0.36 -0.38 -13.22
C SER A 69 -0.29 -1.58 -13.91
N PRO A 70 -0.43 -1.59 -15.26
CA PRO A 70 -1.11 -2.67 -15.98
C PRO A 70 -0.36 -4.01 -15.91
N TYR A 71 0.88 -4.02 -15.44
CA TYR A 71 1.74 -5.21 -15.38
C TYR A 71 1.75 -5.86 -14.01
N THR A 72 0.95 -5.37 -13.06
CA THR A 72 0.94 -5.87 -11.69
C THR A 72 -0.39 -6.50 -11.30
N ASN A 73 -0.31 -7.52 -10.45
CA ASN A 73 -1.45 -8.08 -9.74
C ASN A 73 -1.04 -8.24 -8.26
N GLY A 74 -1.39 -7.23 -7.44
CA GLY A 74 -0.88 -7.13 -6.08
C GLY A 74 0.64 -6.93 -6.07
N MET A 75 1.36 -7.84 -5.43
CA MET A 75 2.83 -7.86 -5.39
C MET A 75 3.47 -8.67 -6.54
N SER A 76 2.67 -9.30 -7.41
CA SER A 76 3.17 -10.04 -8.57
C SER A 76 3.36 -9.13 -9.77
N PHE A 77 4.51 -9.22 -10.43
CA PHE A 77 4.86 -8.45 -11.61
C PHE A 77 5.01 -9.36 -12.81
N SER A 78 4.36 -9.01 -13.91
CA SER A 78 4.45 -9.73 -15.20
C SER A 78 4.26 -11.25 -15.09
N GLY A 79 3.38 -11.69 -14.18
CA GLY A 79 3.13 -13.12 -13.93
C GLY A 79 4.16 -13.81 -13.02
N GLY A 80 5.13 -13.07 -12.48
CA GLY A 80 6.10 -13.60 -11.52
C GLY A 80 5.52 -13.79 -10.12
N ASP A 81 6.32 -14.41 -9.24
CA ASP A 81 5.95 -14.59 -7.83
C ASP A 81 6.14 -13.28 -7.06
N GLY A 82 5.11 -12.86 -6.30
CA GLY A 82 5.16 -11.64 -5.48
C GLY A 82 6.25 -11.65 -4.40
N ARG A 83 6.78 -12.83 -4.03
CA ARG A 83 7.94 -12.95 -3.12
C ARG A 83 9.24 -12.44 -3.73
N SER A 84 9.30 -12.38 -5.06
CA SER A 84 10.47 -11.90 -5.81
C SER A 84 10.41 -10.39 -6.10
N THR A 85 9.41 -9.69 -5.59
CA THR A 85 9.24 -8.25 -5.77
C THR A 85 9.99 -7.51 -4.67
N ASN A 86 10.74 -6.48 -5.06
CA ASN A 86 11.38 -5.59 -4.10
C ASN A 86 10.44 -4.47 -3.69
N PHE A 87 10.31 -4.25 -2.39
CA PHE A 87 9.64 -3.08 -1.83
C PHE A 87 10.63 -2.26 -1.00
N THR A 88 10.80 -1.00 -1.38
CA THR A 88 11.67 -0.07 -0.67
C THR A 88 10.90 1.15 -0.18
N VAL A 89 11.31 1.68 0.96
CA VAL A 89 10.86 2.95 1.50
C VAL A 89 12.09 3.82 1.72
N ASP A 90 12.15 4.97 1.09
CA ASP A 90 13.29 5.89 1.10
C ASP A 90 14.63 5.18 0.81
N GLY A 91 14.61 4.18 -0.09
CA GLY A 91 15.77 3.37 -0.45
C GLY A 91 16.09 2.21 0.50
N SER A 92 15.42 2.12 1.64
CA SER A 92 15.58 1.00 2.58
C SER A 92 14.66 -0.16 2.18
N ASN A 93 15.18 -1.39 2.28
CA ASN A 93 14.45 -2.60 1.93
C ASN A 93 13.47 -3.01 3.03
N PHE A 94 12.21 -3.21 2.66
CA PHE A 94 11.12 -3.66 3.52
C PHE A 94 10.52 -5.00 3.09
N ASN A 95 11.26 -5.82 2.39
CA ASN A 95 10.79 -7.13 1.93
C ASN A 95 10.64 -8.12 3.09
N ASN A 96 9.77 -9.11 2.88
CA ASN A 96 9.76 -10.31 3.68
C ASN A 96 10.90 -11.26 3.24
N ASN A 97 12.06 -11.13 3.86
CA ASN A 97 13.26 -11.87 3.48
C ASN A 97 13.19 -13.38 3.85
N PHE A 98 12.18 -13.83 4.57
CA PHE A 98 11.99 -15.25 4.86
C PHE A 98 11.46 -16.05 3.66
N GLY A 99 10.96 -15.37 2.62
CA GLY A 99 10.53 -16.01 1.37
C GLY A 99 9.32 -16.95 1.49
N LEU A 100 8.63 -16.96 2.63
CA LEU A 100 7.51 -17.85 2.89
C LEU A 100 6.16 -17.23 2.48
N SER A 101 6.11 -15.92 2.27
CA SER A 101 4.89 -15.18 1.94
C SER A 101 5.19 -14.04 0.98
N SER A 102 4.28 -13.76 0.06
CA SER A 102 4.29 -12.56 -0.77
C SER A 102 3.80 -11.32 -0.02
N ASN A 103 3.31 -11.48 1.20
CA ASN A 103 2.86 -10.34 2.00
C ASN A 103 4.04 -9.57 2.58
N LEU A 104 3.95 -8.25 2.53
CA LEU A 104 4.90 -7.37 3.19
C LEU A 104 4.78 -7.50 4.71
N PRO A 105 5.84 -7.16 5.48
CA PRO A 105 5.77 -7.05 6.94
C PRO A 105 4.61 -6.15 7.40
N GLY A 106 4.18 -6.32 8.64
CA GLY A 106 3.08 -5.51 9.20
C GLY A 106 1.70 -5.85 8.62
N GLY A 107 1.47 -7.12 8.20
CA GLY A 107 0.17 -7.52 7.63
C GLY A 107 -0.08 -7.02 6.21
N GLY A 108 0.97 -6.60 5.50
CA GLY A 108 0.91 -6.06 4.13
C GLY A 108 1.07 -4.54 4.05
N ASN A 109 1.07 -3.84 5.18
CA ASN A 109 1.28 -2.40 5.26
C ASN A 109 2.43 -2.06 6.21
N PRO A 110 3.70 -2.12 5.75
CA PRO A 110 4.83 -1.76 6.59
C PRO A 110 4.90 -0.26 6.90
N ILE A 111 4.18 0.56 6.15
CA ILE A 111 4.07 2.00 6.32
C ILE A 111 2.68 2.48 5.92
N SER A 112 2.14 3.47 6.65
CA SER A 112 0.86 4.11 6.33
C SER A 112 0.90 4.78 4.95
N LEU A 113 -0.16 4.61 4.15
CA LEU A 113 -0.28 5.31 2.86
C LEU A 113 -0.30 6.85 3.02
N ASP A 114 -0.78 7.34 4.16
CA ASP A 114 -0.80 8.78 4.45
C ASP A 114 0.58 9.35 4.75
N ALA A 115 1.57 8.51 5.06
CA ALA A 115 2.96 8.89 5.21
C ALA A 115 3.71 8.97 3.87
N ILE A 116 3.14 8.44 2.78
CA ILE A 116 3.80 8.34 1.48
C ILE A 116 3.49 9.59 0.64
N GLU A 117 4.52 10.18 0.04
CA GLU A 117 4.41 11.28 -0.90
C GLU A 117 4.24 10.77 -2.33
N GLU A 118 5.00 9.73 -2.70
CA GLU A 118 5.02 9.18 -4.03
C GLU A 118 5.32 7.68 -4.00
N VAL A 119 4.69 6.93 -4.90
CA VAL A 119 5.01 5.53 -5.17
C VAL A 119 5.44 5.39 -6.62
N GLN A 120 6.60 4.80 -6.83
CA GLN A 120 7.08 4.41 -8.14
C GLN A 120 7.02 2.90 -8.28
N VAL A 121 6.32 2.43 -9.30
CA VAL A 121 6.29 1.03 -9.71
C VAL A 121 7.21 0.86 -10.91
N VAL A 122 8.21 0.00 -10.79
CA VAL A 122 9.27 -0.18 -11.79
C VAL A 122 9.25 -1.61 -12.30
N ILE A 123 9.30 -1.78 -13.61
CA ILE A 123 9.28 -3.09 -14.26
C ILE A 123 10.50 -3.19 -15.16
N ALA A 124 11.30 -4.24 -14.95
CA ALA A 124 12.51 -4.50 -15.71
C ALA A 124 13.41 -3.24 -15.87
N PRO A 125 13.81 -2.57 -14.75
CA PRO A 125 14.63 -1.38 -14.85
C PRO A 125 16.03 -1.71 -15.35
N PHE A 126 16.59 -0.79 -16.12
CA PHE A 126 17.99 -0.86 -16.58
C PHE A 126 18.95 -0.12 -15.61
N ASP A 127 18.43 0.47 -14.54
CA ASP A 127 19.23 1.19 -13.55
C ASP A 127 19.89 0.21 -12.58
N VAL A 128 21.21 0.22 -12.49
CA VAL A 128 22.02 -0.65 -11.63
C VAL A 128 21.74 -0.47 -10.13
N ARG A 129 21.14 0.64 -9.74
CA ARG A 129 20.72 0.91 -8.35
C ARG A 129 19.45 0.15 -7.96
N GLN A 130 18.68 -0.29 -8.94
CA GLN A 130 17.48 -1.09 -8.76
C GLN A 130 17.87 -2.56 -8.69
N THR A 131 17.89 -3.12 -7.48
CA THR A 131 18.38 -4.48 -7.23
C THR A 131 17.37 -5.27 -6.41
N ASN A 132 17.69 -6.53 -6.14
CA ASN A 132 16.97 -7.41 -5.21
C ASN A 132 15.55 -7.79 -5.62
N PHE A 133 15.29 -7.95 -6.93
CA PHE A 133 14.00 -8.40 -7.44
C PHE A 133 14.13 -9.18 -8.75
N ILE A 134 13.08 -9.93 -9.06
CA ILE A 134 12.85 -10.56 -10.36
C ILE A 134 11.52 -10.02 -10.90
N GLY A 135 11.56 -9.31 -12.03
CA GLY A 135 10.38 -8.76 -12.69
C GLY A 135 10.06 -7.31 -12.36
N GLY A 136 9.97 -6.92 -11.11
CA GLY A 136 9.65 -5.54 -10.76
C GLY A 136 9.86 -5.17 -9.31
N GLY A 137 9.80 -3.86 -9.04
CA GLY A 137 9.94 -3.29 -7.71
C GLY A 137 8.96 -2.15 -7.47
N ILE A 138 8.69 -1.89 -6.20
CA ILE A 138 7.91 -0.77 -5.72
C ILE A 138 8.82 0.08 -4.84
N ASN A 139 8.97 1.34 -5.19
CA ASN A 139 9.73 2.31 -4.40
C ASN A 139 8.75 3.35 -3.84
N ALA A 140 8.65 3.45 -2.52
CA ALA A 140 7.87 4.48 -1.85
C ALA A 140 8.78 5.57 -1.30
N ILE A 141 8.36 6.81 -1.41
CA ILE A 141 9.02 7.97 -0.80
C ILE A 141 8.09 8.54 0.25
N THR A 142 8.61 8.78 1.44
CA THR A 142 7.83 9.36 2.53
C THR A 142 7.70 10.87 2.38
N LYS A 143 6.61 11.41 2.97
CA LYS A 143 6.40 12.84 3.08
C LYS A 143 7.47 13.46 3.96
N SER A 144 7.85 14.68 3.63
CA SER A 144 8.74 15.51 4.44
C SER A 144 8.04 16.78 4.94
N GLY A 145 8.59 17.39 5.97
CA GLY A 145 8.12 18.69 6.45
C GLY A 145 8.44 19.80 5.46
N THR A 146 7.60 20.82 5.46
CA THR A 146 7.74 22.02 4.62
C THR A 146 7.78 23.27 5.48
N ASN A 147 7.92 24.45 4.86
CA ASN A 147 7.85 25.73 5.59
C ASN A 147 6.45 26.05 6.15
N THR A 148 5.43 25.31 5.76
CA THR A 148 4.07 25.44 6.26
C THR A 148 3.75 24.28 7.19
N LEU A 149 3.17 24.59 8.35
CA LEU A 149 2.64 23.55 9.24
C LEU A 149 1.42 22.90 8.59
N LYS A 150 1.49 21.57 8.43
CA LYS A 150 0.39 20.75 7.92
C LYS A 150 0.09 19.66 8.91
N ALA A 151 -1.18 19.48 9.23
CA ALA A 151 -1.67 18.40 10.07
C ALA A 151 -2.90 17.78 9.44
N SER A 152 -3.05 16.48 9.57
CA SER A 152 -4.27 15.76 9.18
C SER A 152 -4.61 14.69 10.20
N ALA A 153 -5.90 14.46 10.38
CA ALA A 153 -6.40 13.32 11.14
C ALA A 153 -7.41 12.58 10.27
N TYR A 154 -7.37 11.26 10.31
CA TYR A 154 -8.23 10.44 9.48
C TYR A 154 -8.68 9.19 10.22
N THR A 155 -9.83 8.69 9.82
CA THR A 155 -10.33 7.38 10.25
C THR A 155 -10.98 6.68 9.08
N TYR A 156 -10.76 5.36 9.01
CA TYR A 156 -11.40 4.47 8.05
C TYR A 156 -12.02 3.32 8.81
N PHE A 157 -13.22 2.96 8.39
CA PHE A 157 -13.97 1.87 8.98
C PHE A 157 -14.60 1.02 7.88
N THR A 158 -14.42 -0.29 7.98
CA THR A 158 -15.12 -1.27 7.13
C THR A 158 -15.64 -2.41 8.00
N ASN A 159 -16.78 -2.99 7.61
CA ASN A 159 -17.32 -4.20 8.22
C ASN A 159 -17.97 -5.10 7.18
N GLN A 160 -18.36 -6.30 7.58
CA GLN A 160 -19.01 -7.28 6.71
C GLN A 160 -20.30 -6.76 6.06
N ASN A 161 -21.03 -5.84 6.71
CA ASN A 161 -22.29 -5.30 6.19
C ASN A 161 -22.07 -4.28 5.05
N MET A 162 -20.85 -3.78 4.88
CA MET A 162 -20.49 -2.91 3.76
C MET A 162 -20.16 -3.70 2.49
N ARG A 163 -20.11 -5.01 2.57
CA ARG A 163 -19.85 -5.92 1.45
C ARG A 163 -21.14 -6.62 1.06
N GLY A 164 -21.44 -6.64 -0.24
CA GLY A 164 -22.61 -7.38 -0.74
C GLY A 164 -22.46 -8.90 -0.56
N ASN A 165 -23.58 -9.58 -0.29
CA ASN A 165 -23.63 -11.03 -0.17
C ASN A 165 -24.12 -11.72 -1.45
N LYS A 166 -24.44 -10.94 -2.50
CA LYS A 166 -25.01 -11.46 -3.76
C LYS A 166 -24.14 -11.08 -4.95
N ILE A 167 -24.00 -12.00 -5.88
CA ILE A 167 -23.42 -11.77 -7.21
C ILE A 167 -24.44 -12.27 -8.24
N GLY A 168 -25.09 -11.35 -8.96
CA GLY A 168 -26.23 -11.68 -9.79
C GLY A 168 -27.36 -12.27 -8.96
N ASP A 169 -27.87 -13.44 -9.35
CA ASP A 169 -28.94 -14.16 -8.63
C ASP A 169 -28.42 -15.10 -7.52
N HIS A 170 -27.11 -15.21 -7.38
CA HIS A 170 -26.52 -16.11 -6.40
C HIS A 170 -26.29 -15.41 -5.06
N ASP A 171 -26.88 -15.95 -3.99
CA ASP A 171 -26.72 -15.49 -2.61
C ASP A 171 -25.72 -16.39 -1.87
N PHE A 172 -24.65 -15.81 -1.35
CA PHE A 172 -23.61 -16.53 -0.60
C PHE A 172 -23.92 -16.67 0.89
N GLY A 173 -25.07 -16.18 1.32
CA GLY A 173 -25.46 -16.17 2.73
C GLY A 173 -24.71 -15.10 3.56
N ASP A 174 -24.87 -15.20 4.88
CA ASP A 174 -24.28 -14.25 5.80
C ASP A 174 -22.75 -14.41 5.87
N ARG A 175 -22.05 -13.30 5.81
CA ARG A 175 -20.60 -13.27 5.97
C ARG A 175 -20.21 -13.36 7.44
N PRO A 176 -19.07 -14.01 7.77
CA PRO A 176 -18.51 -13.96 9.11
C PRO A 176 -18.32 -12.50 9.56
N GLU A 177 -18.41 -12.26 10.86
CA GLU A 177 -18.11 -10.94 11.42
C GLU A 177 -16.67 -10.55 11.10
N GLU A 178 -16.51 -9.46 10.38
CA GLU A 178 -15.24 -8.88 9.98
C GLU A 178 -15.32 -7.38 10.16
N SER A 179 -14.34 -6.80 10.80
CA SER A 179 -14.24 -5.35 10.89
C SER A 179 -12.79 -4.90 10.75
N ASN A 180 -12.59 -3.76 10.12
CA ASN A 180 -11.30 -3.09 10.11
C ASN A 180 -11.52 -1.62 10.49
N SER A 181 -10.73 -1.14 11.44
CA SER A 181 -10.77 0.25 11.89
C SER A 181 -9.35 0.80 11.89
N ILE A 182 -9.15 1.88 11.16
CA ILE A 182 -7.87 2.58 11.06
C ILE A 182 -8.06 3.99 11.59
N TYR A 183 -7.18 4.41 12.47
CA TYR A 183 -7.10 5.76 13.01
C TYR A 183 -5.71 6.30 12.77
N GLY A 184 -5.60 7.47 12.17
CA GLY A 184 -4.31 8.03 11.85
C GLY A 184 -4.23 9.52 12.06
N PHE A 185 -3.00 9.99 12.27
CA PHE A 185 -2.66 11.39 12.42
C PHE A 185 -1.33 11.67 11.75
N THR A 186 -1.26 12.76 11.00
CA THR A 186 -0.01 13.25 10.42
C THR A 186 0.26 14.66 10.88
N LEU A 187 1.52 15.00 11.11
CA LEU A 187 1.97 16.33 11.44
C LEU A 187 3.32 16.60 10.79
N GLY A 188 3.43 17.69 10.06
CA GLY A 188 4.67 18.09 9.44
C GLY A 188 4.81 19.60 9.34
N GLY A 189 6.04 20.09 9.45
CA GLY A 189 6.29 21.53 9.39
C GLY A 189 7.74 21.91 9.65
N PRO A 190 8.03 23.23 9.75
CA PRO A 190 9.37 23.70 10.04
C PRO A 190 9.64 23.74 11.55
N ILE A 191 10.78 23.20 11.98
CA ILE A 191 11.36 23.50 13.29
C ILE A 191 12.09 24.86 13.18
N ILE A 192 12.87 25.01 12.10
CA ILE A 192 13.52 26.28 11.75
C ILE A 192 13.19 26.55 10.28
N LYS A 193 12.52 27.66 10.00
CA LYS A 193 12.14 28.04 8.64
C LYS A 193 13.34 28.00 7.68
N ASN A 194 13.14 27.38 6.53
CA ASN A 194 14.13 27.20 5.44
C ASN A 194 15.38 26.37 5.81
N LYS A 195 15.44 25.77 7.01
CA LYS A 195 16.63 25.01 7.45
C LYS A 195 16.34 23.65 8.01
N LEU A 196 15.36 23.52 8.89
CA LEU A 196 15.09 22.28 9.59
C LEU A 196 13.59 22.00 9.61
N PHE A 197 13.22 20.82 9.15
CA PHE A 197 11.84 20.38 9.04
C PHE A 197 11.64 19.08 9.79
N PHE A 198 10.40 18.79 10.13
CA PHE A 198 9.99 17.51 10.67
C PHE A 198 8.72 17.01 9.97
N PHE A 199 8.56 15.71 9.96
CA PHE A 199 7.32 15.02 9.60
C PHE A 199 7.16 13.81 10.50
N GLY A 200 5.93 13.59 10.98
CA GLY A 200 5.56 12.44 11.78
C GLY A 200 4.20 11.90 11.34
N ASN A 201 4.09 10.60 11.35
CA ASN A 201 2.83 9.88 11.11
C ASN A 201 2.63 8.86 12.22
N LEU A 202 1.42 8.78 12.74
CA LEU A 202 0.97 7.74 13.65
C LEU A 202 -0.28 7.10 13.06
N GLU A 203 -0.28 5.79 12.92
CA GLU A 203 -1.44 5.02 12.49
C GLU A 203 -1.66 3.85 13.44
N TYR A 204 -2.90 3.64 13.84
CA TYR A 204 -3.35 2.51 14.61
C TYR A 204 -4.41 1.76 13.83
N GLU A 205 -4.12 0.50 13.51
CA GLU A 205 -5.04 -0.41 12.81
C GLU A 205 -5.52 -1.50 13.76
N LYS A 206 -6.83 -1.71 13.75
CA LYS A 206 -7.49 -2.79 14.50
C LYS A 206 -8.30 -3.63 13.54
N THR A 207 -7.81 -4.85 13.30
CA THR A 207 -8.45 -5.85 12.44
C THR A 207 -8.73 -7.11 13.25
N PRO A 208 -9.84 -7.16 14.01
CA PRO A 208 -10.23 -8.36 14.72
C PRO A 208 -10.47 -9.48 13.70
N GLN A 209 -9.79 -10.60 13.87
CA GLN A 209 -10.04 -11.79 13.09
C GLN A 209 -10.82 -12.77 13.94
N GLN A 210 -11.91 -13.27 13.42
CA GLN A 210 -12.63 -14.34 14.04
C GLN A 210 -11.77 -15.61 13.93
N VAL A 211 -11.26 -16.09 15.05
CA VAL A 211 -10.62 -17.39 15.09
C VAL A 211 -11.73 -18.43 14.99
N ILE A 212 -11.84 -19.10 13.85
CA ILE A 212 -12.75 -20.25 13.69
C ILE A 212 -12.28 -21.35 14.65
N ARG A 213 -12.96 -21.46 15.77
CA ARG A 213 -12.76 -22.59 16.69
C ARG A 213 -13.71 -23.69 16.31
N TRP A 214 -13.16 -24.79 15.84
CA TRP A 214 -13.95 -26.00 15.64
C TRP A 214 -14.55 -26.43 16.96
N ARG A 215 -15.86 -26.63 16.96
CA ARG A 215 -16.62 -27.17 18.10
C ARG A 215 -17.03 -28.59 17.82
N ALA A 216 -17.15 -29.38 18.88
CA ALA A 216 -17.75 -30.69 18.80
C ALA A 216 -19.20 -30.56 18.37
N SER A 217 -19.67 -31.54 17.62
CA SER A 217 -21.10 -31.67 17.27
C SER A 217 -21.88 -32.26 18.41
N THR A 218 -23.13 -31.85 18.59
CA THR A 218 -24.06 -32.51 19.50
C THR A 218 -24.72 -33.76 18.91
N ASN A 219 -24.77 -33.84 17.58
CA ASN A 219 -25.49 -34.89 16.85
C ASN A 219 -24.66 -35.58 15.75
N GLY A 220 -23.36 -35.36 15.70
CA GLY A 220 -22.47 -35.92 14.68
C GLY A 220 -22.58 -35.27 13.28
N VAL A 221 -23.34 -34.18 13.14
CA VAL A 221 -23.49 -33.45 11.88
C VAL A 221 -22.55 -32.23 11.88
N SER A 222 -21.81 -32.08 10.81
CA SER A 222 -20.95 -30.94 10.58
C SER A 222 -21.67 -29.84 9.79
N ASP A 223 -21.46 -28.59 10.18
CA ASP A 223 -21.87 -27.42 9.38
C ASP A 223 -20.84 -27.05 8.30
N GLN A 224 -19.73 -27.80 8.24
CA GLN A 224 -18.57 -27.58 7.37
C GLN A 224 -17.83 -26.24 7.61
N GLN A 225 -18.25 -25.44 8.56
CA GLN A 225 -17.63 -24.14 8.90
C GLN A 225 -17.02 -24.12 10.30
N THR A 226 -17.79 -24.45 11.32
CA THR A 226 -17.39 -24.32 12.73
C THR A 226 -17.67 -25.56 13.57
N ILE A 227 -18.55 -26.46 13.12
CA ILE A 227 -18.92 -27.68 13.82
C ILE A 227 -18.31 -28.90 13.14
N SER A 228 -17.50 -29.65 13.87
CA SER A 228 -16.88 -30.88 13.38
C SER A 228 -17.90 -32.04 13.41
N ARG A 229 -17.58 -33.15 12.76
CA ARG A 229 -18.36 -34.39 12.89
C ARG A 229 -18.10 -35.12 14.21
N VAL A 230 -17.02 -34.77 14.90
CA VAL A 230 -16.64 -35.37 16.18
C VAL A 230 -17.62 -34.88 17.24
N THR A 231 -18.19 -35.81 17.98
CA THR A 231 -19.13 -35.49 19.07
C THR A 231 -18.38 -35.15 20.36
N GLU A 232 -19.04 -34.49 21.27
CA GLU A 232 -18.47 -34.19 22.59
C GLU A 232 -18.13 -35.46 23.36
N SER A 233 -18.95 -36.51 23.22
CA SER A 233 -18.70 -37.82 23.80
C SER A 233 -17.45 -38.50 23.23
N ASP A 234 -17.17 -38.35 21.94
CA ASP A 234 -15.95 -38.89 21.33
C ASP A 234 -14.72 -38.20 21.87
N LEU A 235 -14.77 -36.87 22.02
CA LEU A 235 -13.69 -36.11 22.62
C LEU A 235 -13.43 -36.48 24.06
N GLN A 236 -14.48 -36.69 24.83
CA GLN A 236 -14.38 -37.14 26.22
C GLN A 236 -13.73 -38.52 26.29
N THR A 237 -14.17 -39.47 25.47
CA THR A 237 -13.62 -40.83 25.41
C THR A 237 -12.09 -40.79 25.09
N VAL A 238 -11.67 -39.99 24.10
CA VAL A 238 -10.27 -39.85 23.78
C VAL A 238 -9.49 -39.17 24.90
N SER A 239 -10.07 -38.15 25.53
CA SER A 239 -9.45 -37.48 26.69
C SER A 239 -9.24 -38.42 27.86
N ASP A 240 -10.22 -39.25 28.17
CA ASP A 240 -10.15 -40.21 29.27
C ASP A 240 -9.15 -41.33 28.99
N PHE A 241 -9.05 -41.77 27.73
CA PHE A 241 -8.01 -42.71 27.28
C PHE A 241 -6.59 -42.16 27.39
N LEU A 242 -6.39 -40.88 27.09
CA LEU A 242 -5.08 -40.25 27.17
C LEU A 242 -4.65 -39.89 28.59
N ARG A 243 -5.56 -39.87 29.56
CA ARG A 243 -5.28 -39.57 30.96
C ARG A 243 -4.95 -40.80 31.80
N ASN A 244 -5.28 -41.99 31.32
CA ASN A 244 -4.95 -43.28 31.93
C ASN A 244 -3.65 -43.85 31.33
#